data_05b6bfd631c4e5b04c3b4ec0359a5522
#
_entry.id   05b6bfd631c4e5b04c3b4ec0359a5522
#
_cell.length_a   1.000
_cell.length_b   1.000
_cell.length_c   1.000
_cell.angle_alpha   90.00
_cell.angle_beta   90.00
_cell.angle_gamma   90.00
#
_symmetry.space_group_name_H-M   'P 1'
#
loop_
_entity.id
_entity.type
_entity.pdbx_description
1 polymer ?
#
loop_
_entity_poly.entity_id
_entity_poly.type
_entity_poly.pdbx_seq_one_letter_code
_entity_poly.pdbx_strand_id
1 'polypeptide(L)'
;MPPPATPAQIQPPAPTVGAAPAVAAAKPLPASLARRTRIGFYGEGQLFIDAESNKTARLPELVVSIDHRPNDWLRIVAALEADDVSRLALQQAFLEASPAPVIGLRAGLLIVPLGLGNLSPEPTSYLTVDRPLTDQLIAPAVWRELGVGIFGEVGPGLRYQGQVLSGLDGTGFSAQAPLWGGRGDGGRLAVRDAAVAGRLELVDLPPGLVVGGGGYYGNATDGLRAFSGLHVGVVEADARYKKSGFDLRAEYARLYIVNSYLVNNYLGLLGQDAVPSRGYGVYVQGGYDLLQLGGLDTPQELVMFAGFENINPRSQMSQYNYNPPAITPAGQLAPEAPSPSKSLIRGGIDYRPRPSIALKADIQIEVGTEGAAPAPPMVAAGAPGTPRALGTDVADAARGGTRIGLALAFSF
;
A
#
# COMPACT_ATOMS: atom_id res chain seq x y z
N MET A 1 -59.86 48.91 -1.34
CA MET A 1 -59.58 47.48 -1.10
C MET A 1 -58.13 47.38 -0.64
N PRO A 2 -57.86 46.93 0.57
CA PRO A 2 -56.52 46.66 1.00
C PRO A 2 -55.99 45.37 0.34
N PRO A 3 -54.66 45.23 0.12
CA PRO A 3 -54.05 44.05 -0.51
C PRO A 3 -54.12 42.83 0.40
N PRO A 4 -54.12 41.59 -0.16
CA PRO A 4 -54.27 40.37 0.63
C PRO A 4 -52.98 40.08 1.43
N ALA A 5 -53.20 39.59 2.66
CA ALA A 5 -52.14 39.20 3.60
C ALA A 5 -51.33 38.00 3.07
N THR A 6 -50.00 38.10 3.16
CA THR A 6 -49.05 37.03 2.84
C THR A 6 -49.19 35.87 3.84
N PRO A 7 -49.27 34.61 3.42
CA PRO A 7 -49.34 33.49 4.34
C PRO A 7 -48.06 33.36 5.17
N ALA A 8 -48.20 33.15 6.46
CA ALA A 8 -47.13 32.90 7.40
C ALA A 8 -46.37 31.60 7.02
N GLN A 9 -45.07 31.69 6.79
CA GLN A 9 -44.21 30.54 6.66
C GLN A 9 -44.10 29.82 8.00
N ILE A 10 -44.56 28.58 8.06
CA ILE A 10 -44.36 27.69 9.19
C ILE A 10 -42.91 27.20 9.10
N GLN A 11 -42.08 27.71 9.99
CA GLN A 11 -40.69 27.22 10.15
C GLN A 11 -40.75 25.86 10.85
N PRO A 12 -40.11 24.78 10.27
CA PRO A 12 -40.04 23.49 10.96
C PRO A 12 -39.23 23.63 12.23
N PRO A 13 -39.53 22.90 13.32
CA PRO A 13 -38.76 22.93 14.54
C PRO A 13 -37.32 22.44 14.28
N ALA A 14 -36.35 23.12 14.87
CA ALA A 14 -34.96 22.75 14.82
C ALA A 14 -34.77 21.31 15.37
N PRO A 15 -33.91 20.46 14.72
CA PRO A 15 -33.66 19.13 15.23
C PRO A 15 -32.99 19.24 16.61
N THR A 16 -33.64 18.69 17.62
CA THR A 16 -33.03 18.47 18.94
C THR A 16 -31.91 17.46 18.77
N VAL A 17 -30.67 17.94 18.83
CA VAL A 17 -29.49 17.08 18.95
C VAL A 17 -29.59 16.36 20.30
N GLY A 18 -30.02 15.10 20.27
CA GLY A 18 -30.00 14.25 21.44
C GLY A 18 -28.55 14.16 21.96
N ALA A 19 -28.36 14.42 23.26
CA ALA A 19 -27.08 14.24 23.90
C ALA A 19 -26.58 12.82 23.60
N ALA A 20 -25.39 12.69 23.03
CA ALA A 20 -24.73 11.40 22.82
C ALA A 20 -24.69 10.66 24.16
N PRO A 21 -24.98 9.35 24.21
CA PRO A 21 -24.89 8.59 25.44
C PRO A 21 -23.47 8.72 25.99
N ALA A 22 -23.33 9.08 27.26
CA ALA A 22 -22.05 9.15 27.94
C ALA A 22 -21.39 7.78 27.81
N VAL A 23 -20.26 7.72 27.08
CA VAL A 23 -19.44 6.52 26.99
C VAL A 23 -18.98 6.23 28.40
N ALA A 24 -19.47 5.14 29.00
CA ALA A 24 -19.03 4.72 30.32
C ALA A 24 -17.51 4.56 30.28
N ALA A 25 -16.82 5.27 31.18
CA ALA A 25 -15.37 5.20 31.27
C ALA A 25 -14.95 3.71 31.42
N ALA A 26 -14.21 3.19 30.46
CA ALA A 26 -13.72 1.83 30.49
C ALA A 26 -12.90 1.64 31.77
N LYS A 27 -13.15 0.54 32.49
CA LYS A 27 -12.34 0.20 33.68
C LYS A 27 -10.86 0.12 33.27
N PRO A 28 -9.94 0.76 34.02
CA PRO A 28 -8.52 0.65 33.71
C PRO A 28 -8.09 -0.82 33.76
N LEU A 29 -7.26 -1.21 32.78
CA LEU A 29 -6.67 -2.54 32.71
C LEU A 29 -5.86 -2.82 33.97
N PRO A 30 -5.88 -4.06 34.52
CA PRO A 30 -4.99 -4.45 35.62
C PRO A 30 -3.54 -4.13 35.29
N ALA A 31 -2.79 -3.60 36.25
CA ALA A 31 -1.41 -3.14 36.05
C ALA A 31 -0.47 -4.23 35.46
N SER A 32 -0.72 -5.50 35.74
CA SER A 32 0.00 -6.64 35.15
C SER A 32 -0.27 -6.82 33.64
N LEU A 33 -1.48 -6.53 33.17
CA LEU A 33 -1.83 -6.54 31.76
C LEU A 33 -1.33 -5.29 31.04
N ALA A 34 -1.39 -4.13 31.69
CA ALA A 34 -0.91 -2.87 31.13
C ALA A 34 0.61 -2.89 30.81
N ARG A 35 1.42 -3.62 31.59
CA ARG A 35 2.86 -3.78 31.32
C ARG A 35 3.18 -4.68 30.12
N ARG A 36 2.26 -5.54 29.70
CA ARG A 36 2.45 -6.51 28.63
C ARG A 36 1.59 -6.21 27.39
N THR A 37 0.82 -5.15 27.42
CA THR A 37 -0.04 -4.69 26.32
C THR A 37 0.41 -3.32 25.86
N ARG A 38 0.65 -3.18 24.57
CA ARG A 38 0.89 -1.90 23.89
C ARG A 38 -0.28 -1.64 22.97
N ILE A 39 -0.78 -0.43 22.98
CA ILE A 39 -1.74 0.08 22.00
C ILE A 39 -0.97 1.05 21.12
N GLY A 40 -0.95 0.78 19.83
CA GLY A 40 -0.34 1.64 18.82
C GLY A 40 -1.42 2.35 18.03
N PHE A 41 -1.10 3.52 17.54
CA PHE A 41 -1.96 4.30 16.66
C PHE A 41 -1.12 5.03 15.64
N TYR A 42 -1.43 4.91 14.35
CA TYR A 42 -0.80 5.72 13.33
C TYR A 42 -1.77 6.13 12.22
N GLY A 43 -1.40 7.14 11.48
CA GLY A 43 -2.15 7.61 10.32
C GLY A 43 -1.55 8.86 9.72
N GLU A 44 -2.19 9.33 8.67
CA GLU A 44 -1.78 10.55 7.99
C GLU A 44 -2.94 11.30 7.36
N GLY A 45 -2.77 12.62 7.26
CA GLY A 45 -3.60 13.49 6.44
C GLY A 45 -2.76 14.09 5.33
N GLN A 46 -3.27 14.07 4.11
CA GLN A 46 -2.56 14.53 2.91
C GLN A 46 -3.38 15.59 2.17
N LEU A 47 -2.66 16.54 1.57
CA LEU A 47 -3.22 17.55 0.65
C LEU A 47 -2.35 17.59 -0.60
N PHE A 48 -2.98 17.44 -1.77
CA PHE A 48 -2.33 17.55 -3.06
C PHE A 48 -2.88 18.73 -3.86
N ILE A 49 -2.00 19.37 -4.61
CA ILE A 49 -2.31 20.42 -5.57
C ILE A 49 -1.65 20.02 -6.89
N ASP A 50 -2.45 19.77 -7.92
CA ASP A 50 -1.94 19.42 -9.26
C ASP A 50 -1.58 20.66 -10.10
N ALA A 51 -1.04 20.45 -11.28
CA ALA A 51 -0.65 21.52 -12.21
C ALA A 51 -1.84 22.38 -12.67
N GLU A 52 -3.06 21.85 -12.62
CA GLU A 52 -4.29 22.56 -12.97
C GLU A 52 -4.90 23.31 -11.77
N SER A 53 -4.20 23.30 -10.62
CA SER A 53 -4.63 23.89 -9.35
C SER A 53 -5.83 23.21 -8.69
N ASN A 54 -6.15 21.98 -9.09
CA ASN A 54 -7.11 21.15 -8.36
C ASN A 54 -6.51 20.74 -7.02
N LYS A 55 -7.34 20.76 -5.99
CA LYS A 55 -6.93 20.42 -4.63
C LYS A 55 -7.65 19.16 -4.18
N THR A 56 -6.89 18.19 -3.71
CA THR A 56 -7.42 16.95 -3.14
C THR A 56 -6.88 16.77 -1.73
N ALA A 57 -7.77 16.74 -0.74
CA ALA A 57 -7.43 16.37 0.63
C ALA A 57 -7.94 14.97 0.92
N ARG A 58 -7.13 14.15 1.59
CA ARG A 58 -7.48 12.76 1.92
C ARG A 58 -6.88 12.33 3.26
N LEU A 59 -7.48 11.30 3.84
CA LEU A 59 -7.03 10.58 5.02
C LEU A 59 -6.85 9.11 4.58
N PRO A 60 -5.72 8.75 3.97
CA PRO A 60 -5.57 7.45 3.31
C PRO A 60 -5.66 6.30 4.31
N GLU A 61 -5.11 6.45 5.51
CA GLU A 61 -5.16 5.41 6.51
C GLU A 61 -5.18 5.95 7.94
N LEU A 62 -5.94 5.28 8.80
CA LEU A 62 -5.88 5.37 10.26
C LEU A 62 -5.82 3.95 10.81
N VAL A 63 -4.81 3.63 11.59
CA VAL A 63 -4.60 2.29 12.14
C VAL A 63 -4.52 2.32 13.65
N VAL A 64 -5.28 1.42 14.28
CA VAL A 64 -5.19 1.14 15.71
C VAL A 64 -4.72 -0.29 15.89
N SER A 65 -3.67 -0.50 16.67
CA SER A 65 -3.10 -1.81 16.92
C SER A 65 -3.02 -2.15 18.40
N ILE A 66 -3.14 -3.43 18.69
CA ILE A 66 -2.91 -4.02 20.02
C ILE A 66 -1.80 -5.06 19.86
N ASP A 67 -0.73 -4.90 20.63
CA ASP A 67 0.37 -5.87 20.78
C ASP A 67 0.35 -6.36 22.23
N HIS A 68 -0.05 -7.59 22.45
CA HIS A 68 -0.12 -8.22 23.77
C HIS A 68 0.88 -9.37 23.88
N ARG A 69 1.70 -9.34 24.93
CA ARG A 69 2.69 -10.40 25.24
C ARG A 69 2.32 -11.12 26.54
N PRO A 70 1.58 -12.24 26.46
CA PRO A 70 1.23 -13.03 27.66
C PRO A 70 2.47 -13.47 28.45
N ASN A 71 3.56 -13.78 27.73
CA ASN A 71 4.86 -14.14 28.28
C ASN A 71 5.98 -13.72 27.31
N ASP A 72 7.23 -14.09 27.58
CA ASP A 72 8.39 -13.60 26.85
C ASP A 72 8.55 -14.25 25.45
N TRP A 73 7.90 -15.38 25.19
CA TRP A 73 7.98 -16.11 23.92
C TRP A 73 6.67 -16.08 23.10
N LEU A 74 5.56 -15.58 23.67
CA LEU A 74 4.25 -15.52 23.00
C LEU A 74 3.82 -14.07 22.82
N ARG A 75 3.35 -13.74 21.62
CA ARG A 75 2.85 -12.42 21.23
C ARG A 75 1.57 -12.55 20.43
N ILE A 76 0.61 -11.70 20.71
CA ILE A 76 -0.67 -11.59 20.00
C ILE A 76 -0.75 -10.18 19.45
N VAL A 77 -0.97 -10.07 18.16
CA VAL A 77 -1.11 -8.76 17.47
C VAL A 77 -2.44 -8.71 16.75
N ALA A 78 -3.13 -7.59 16.87
CA ALA A 78 -4.29 -7.26 16.06
C ALA A 78 -4.21 -5.78 15.67
N ALA A 79 -4.42 -5.46 14.42
CA ALA A 79 -4.48 -4.08 13.92
C ALA A 79 -5.70 -3.89 13.04
N LEU A 80 -6.47 -2.84 13.33
CA LEU A 80 -7.63 -2.38 12.57
C LEU A 80 -7.22 -1.15 11.77
N GLU A 81 -7.54 -1.15 10.51
CA GLU A 81 -7.30 -0.07 9.57
C GLU A 81 -8.62 0.51 9.09
N ALA A 82 -8.75 1.83 9.16
CA ALA A 82 -9.78 2.57 8.45
C ALA A 82 -9.13 3.18 7.20
N ASP A 83 -9.52 2.67 6.03
CA ASP A 83 -9.05 3.10 4.73
C ASP A 83 -10.02 4.12 4.15
N ASP A 84 -9.51 5.27 3.68
CA ASP A 84 -10.31 6.41 3.18
C ASP A 84 -11.49 6.80 4.12
N VAL A 85 -11.33 6.58 5.42
CA VAL A 85 -12.34 6.83 6.48
C VAL A 85 -13.66 6.06 6.29
N SER A 86 -13.82 5.32 5.19
CA SER A 86 -15.07 4.66 4.81
C SER A 86 -15.04 3.12 4.92
N ARG A 87 -13.87 2.52 4.93
CA ARG A 87 -13.70 1.07 4.97
C ARG A 87 -12.92 0.67 6.21
N LEU A 88 -13.51 -0.19 7.02
CA LEU A 88 -12.84 -0.79 8.17
C LEU A 88 -12.41 -2.21 7.81
N ALA A 89 -11.13 -2.51 7.99
CA ALA A 89 -10.55 -3.81 7.70
C ALA A 89 -9.53 -4.23 8.77
N LEU A 90 -9.28 -5.52 8.89
CA LEU A 90 -8.15 -6.02 9.65
C LEU A 90 -6.87 -5.81 8.82
N GLN A 91 -5.93 -5.02 9.31
CA GLN A 91 -4.62 -4.89 8.69
C GLN A 91 -3.75 -6.12 8.96
N GLN A 92 -3.75 -6.61 10.19
CA GLN A 92 -3.11 -7.86 10.61
C GLN A 92 -3.76 -8.40 11.87
N ALA A 93 -3.75 -9.73 12.02
CA ALA A 93 -4.22 -10.39 13.23
C ALA A 93 -3.52 -11.76 13.33
N PHE A 94 -2.56 -11.92 14.23
CA PHE A 94 -1.78 -13.14 14.33
C PHE A 94 -1.33 -13.46 15.74
N LEU A 95 -1.04 -14.73 15.93
CA LEU A 95 -0.32 -15.29 17.07
C LEU A 95 1.14 -15.54 16.65
N GLU A 96 2.08 -15.14 17.48
CA GLU A 96 3.51 -15.36 17.27
C GLU A 96 4.11 -16.08 18.48
N ALA A 97 4.89 -17.11 18.20
CA ALA A 97 5.64 -17.87 19.21
C ALA A 97 7.14 -17.82 18.85
N SER A 98 7.96 -17.22 19.71
CA SER A 98 9.40 -17.03 19.52
C SER A 98 10.19 -17.64 20.69
N PRO A 99 10.36 -18.99 20.71
CA PRO A 99 11.06 -19.67 21.79
C PRO A 99 12.56 -19.37 21.82
N ALA A 100 13.14 -18.97 20.68
CA ALA A 100 14.54 -18.57 20.56
C ALA A 100 14.70 -17.53 19.44
N PRO A 101 15.74 -16.66 19.49
CA PRO A 101 15.99 -15.65 18.44
C PRO A 101 16.13 -16.24 17.04
N VAL A 102 16.66 -17.47 16.97
CA VAL A 102 16.94 -18.14 15.69
C VAL A 102 15.67 -18.70 15.05
N ILE A 103 14.56 -18.86 15.77
CA ILE A 103 13.32 -19.42 15.25
C ILE A 103 12.09 -18.87 15.96
N GLY A 104 11.15 -18.40 15.18
CA GLY A 104 9.79 -18.04 15.58
C GLY A 104 8.77 -18.58 14.58
N LEU A 105 7.56 -18.72 15.03
CA LEU A 105 6.40 -19.15 14.24
C LEU A 105 5.33 -18.09 14.33
N ARG A 106 4.62 -17.84 13.22
CA ARG A 106 3.43 -16.98 13.17
C ARG A 106 2.28 -17.71 12.51
N ALA A 107 1.06 -17.42 12.95
CA ALA A 107 -0.16 -17.93 12.32
C ALA A 107 -1.28 -16.89 12.43
N GLY A 108 -1.99 -16.65 11.35
CA GLY A 108 -3.09 -15.70 11.28
C GLY A 108 -3.09 -14.88 9.98
N LEU A 109 -3.63 -13.68 10.04
CA LEU A 109 -3.56 -12.70 8.96
C LEU A 109 -2.21 -11.98 9.02
N LEU A 110 -1.33 -12.30 8.07
CA LEU A 110 0.07 -11.88 8.04
C LEU A 110 0.30 -10.89 6.92
N ILE A 111 1.19 -9.93 7.15
CA ILE A 111 1.74 -9.09 6.08
C ILE A 111 2.74 -9.92 5.28
N VAL A 112 2.63 -9.85 3.95
CA VAL A 112 3.55 -10.50 3.02
C VAL A 112 4.92 -9.81 3.12
N PRO A 113 6.04 -10.54 3.33
CA PRO A 113 7.33 -9.93 3.63
C PRO A 113 8.06 -9.45 2.36
N LEU A 114 7.45 -8.54 1.60
CA LEU A 114 7.96 -7.98 0.34
C LEU A 114 7.90 -6.47 0.34
N GLY A 115 9.01 -5.84 -0.04
CA GLY A 115 9.12 -4.40 -0.22
C GLY A 115 9.23 -3.61 1.09
N LEU A 116 9.87 -2.45 1.02
CA LEU A 116 10.06 -1.57 2.17
C LEU A 116 8.73 -1.05 2.72
N GLY A 117 7.74 -0.80 1.85
CA GLY A 117 6.41 -0.33 2.23
C GLY A 117 5.61 -1.33 3.06
N ASN A 118 5.79 -2.66 2.83
CA ASN A 118 5.16 -3.70 3.65
C ASN A 118 5.86 -3.90 5.00
N LEU A 119 7.18 -3.78 5.01
CA LEU A 119 7.98 -3.99 6.22
C LEU A 119 7.83 -2.86 7.23
N SER A 120 7.55 -1.65 6.75
CA SER A 120 7.39 -0.45 7.56
C SER A 120 6.19 0.36 7.03
N PRO A 121 4.96 -0.08 7.30
CA PRO A 121 3.76 0.54 6.73
C PRO A 121 3.44 1.92 7.31
N GLU A 122 4.01 2.29 8.47
CA GLU A 122 3.70 3.56 9.12
C GLU A 122 4.12 4.76 8.25
N PRO A 123 3.27 5.79 8.11
CA PRO A 123 3.56 6.96 7.28
C PRO A 123 4.82 7.74 7.70
N THR A 124 5.22 7.63 8.96
CA THR A 124 6.46 8.22 9.46
C THR A 124 7.72 7.48 8.99
N SER A 125 7.57 6.32 8.35
CA SER A 125 8.70 5.48 7.93
C SER A 125 9.31 5.87 6.59
N TYR A 126 8.63 6.62 5.71
CA TYR A 126 9.09 7.05 4.40
C TYR A 126 9.18 8.59 4.31
N LEU A 127 9.97 9.10 3.35
CA LEU A 127 10.32 10.52 3.23
C LEU A 127 9.27 11.35 2.48
N THR A 128 8.67 10.76 1.44
CA THR A 128 7.73 11.42 0.53
C THR A 128 6.34 11.58 1.15
N VAL A 129 5.51 12.46 0.62
CA VAL A 129 4.11 12.61 1.03
C VAL A 129 3.32 11.34 0.71
N ASP A 130 3.46 10.82 -0.52
CA ASP A 130 2.94 9.50 -0.92
C ASP A 130 4.01 8.43 -0.88
N ARG A 131 3.61 7.17 -0.69
CA ARG A 131 4.49 6.02 -0.92
C ARG A 131 5.01 6.00 -2.36
N PRO A 132 6.22 5.46 -2.62
CA PRO A 132 6.68 5.19 -3.97
C PRO A 132 5.64 4.37 -4.78
N LEU A 133 5.51 4.64 -6.08
CA LEU A 133 4.58 3.90 -6.94
C LEU A 133 4.93 2.40 -7.02
N THR A 134 6.20 2.04 -6.87
CA THR A 134 6.66 0.66 -6.77
C THR A 134 5.93 -0.07 -5.63
N ASP A 135 5.84 0.57 -4.44
CA ASP A 135 5.15 0.07 -3.24
C ASP A 135 3.63 0.16 -3.36
N GLN A 136 3.11 0.88 -4.32
CA GLN A 136 1.66 0.98 -4.54
C GLN A 136 1.17 -0.01 -5.61
N LEU A 137 1.92 -0.21 -6.70
CA LEU A 137 1.42 -0.86 -7.92
C LEU A 137 2.08 -2.21 -8.23
N ILE A 138 3.33 -2.46 -7.78
CA ILE A 138 4.10 -3.66 -8.14
C ILE A 138 4.26 -4.61 -6.95
N ALA A 139 4.79 -4.13 -5.82
CA ALA A 139 4.87 -4.83 -4.55
C ALA A 139 3.97 -4.12 -3.53
N PRO A 140 2.64 -4.28 -3.62
CA PRO A 140 1.70 -3.40 -2.93
C PRO A 140 1.93 -3.37 -1.41
N ALA A 141 2.09 -2.18 -0.85
CA ALA A 141 2.18 -1.99 0.59
C ALA A 141 0.90 -2.47 1.30
N VAL A 142 1.05 -2.87 2.55
CA VAL A 142 -0.05 -3.43 3.37
C VAL A 142 -0.70 -4.65 2.71
N TRP A 143 0.09 -5.42 1.93
CA TRP A 143 -0.37 -6.69 1.37
C TRP A 143 -0.42 -7.75 2.47
N ARG A 144 -1.59 -8.26 2.72
CA ARG A 144 -1.90 -9.19 3.82
C ARG A 144 -2.63 -10.42 3.33
N GLU A 145 -2.24 -11.60 3.84
CA GLU A 145 -2.87 -12.88 3.52
C GLU A 145 -2.98 -13.77 4.76
N LEU A 146 -3.96 -14.67 4.78
CA LEU A 146 -4.06 -15.67 5.83
C LEU A 146 -2.97 -16.72 5.65
N GLY A 147 -2.28 -17.07 6.74
CA GLY A 147 -1.25 -18.10 6.62
C GLY A 147 -0.50 -18.42 7.89
N VAL A 148 0.58 -19.15 7.67
CA VAL A 148 1.55 -19.51 8.70
C VAL A 148 2.94 -19.20 8.21
N GLY A 149 3.85 -18.85 9.11
CA GLY A 149 5.21 -18.49 8.75
C GLY A 149 6.22 -18.83 9.81
N ILE A 150 7.45 -18.93 9.36
CA ILE A 150 8.65 -19.04 10.20
C ILE A 150 9.49 -17.78 10.02
N PHE A 151 10.22 -17.39 11.04
CA PHE A 151 11.15 -16.27 10.98
C PHE A 151 12.25 -16.45 12.02
N GLY A 152 13.32 -15.70 11.89
CA GLY A 152 14.41 -15.72 12.87
C GLY A 152 15.61 -14.91 12.44
N GLU A 153 16.61 -14.87 13.31
CA GLU A 153 17.90 -14.24 13.09
C GLU A 153 19.02 -15.26 13.31
N VAL A 154 19.91 -15.38 12.31
CA VAL A 154 21.03 -16.33 12.33
C VAL A 154 22.34 -15.54 12.36
N GLY A 155 23.11 -15.73 13.42
CA GLY A 155 24.33 -14.94 13.62
C GLY A 155 24.05 -13.43 13.73
N PRO A 156 25.07 -12.60 13.61
CA PRO A 156 24.89 -11.16 13.68
C PRO A 156 24.33 -10.61 12.37
N GLY A 157 23.02 -10.28 12.37
CA GLY A 157 22.39 -9.47 11.34
C GLY A 157 21.79 -10.21 10.14
N LEU A 158 21.83 -11.55 10.03
CA LEU A 158 21.09 -12.27 8.98
C LEU A 158 19.70 -12.62 9.50
N ARG A 159 18.65 -11.96 8.96
CA ARG A 159 17.26 -12.25 9.25
C ARG A 159 16.61 -12.99 8.09
N TYR A 160 15.68 -13.88 8.43
CA TYR A 160 14.90 -14.62 7.46
C TYR A 160 13.43 -14.67 7.83
N GLN A 161 12.57 -14.72 6.81
CA GLN A 161 11.14 -14.98 6.94
C GLN A 161 10.71 -15.91 5.81
N GLY A 162 9.83 -16.86 6.11
CA GLY A 162 9.17 -17.72 5.13
C GLY A 162 7.73 -17.94 5.52
N GLN A 163 6.81 -17.86 4.57
CA GLN A 163 5.37 -17.93 4.82
C GLN A 163 4.69 -18.86 3.80
N VAL A 164 3.69 -19.60 4.23
CA VAL A 164 2.69 -20.27 3.40
C VAL A 164 1.38 -19.54 3.64
N LEU A 165 0.79 -19.03 2.55
CA LEU A 165 -0.28 -18.04 2.57
C LEU A 165 -1.47 -18.50 1.73
N SER A 166 -2.63 -17.87 1.92
CA SER A 166 -3.71 -17.90 0.93
C SER A 166 -3.24 -17.30 -0.39
N GLY A 167 -3.83 -17.74 -1.50
CA GLY A 167 -3.58 -17.19 -2.82
C GLY A 167 -4.33 -15.87 -3.06
N LEU A 168 -4.26 -15.39 -4.30
CA LEU A 168 -4.95 -14.19 -4.75
C LEU A 168 -6.27 -14.52 -5.46
N ASP A 169 -7.15 -13.53 -5.55
CA ASP A 169 -8.37 -13.57 -6.36
C ASP A 169 -8.13 -12.85 -7.69
N GLY A 170 -7.93 -13.61 -8.78
CA GLY A 170 -7.67 -13.07 -10.09
C GLY A 170 -8.82 -12.21 -10.65
N THR A 171 -10.05 -12.32 -10.13
CA THR A 171 -11.18 -11.46 -10.54
C THR A 171 -10.98 -9.99 -10.13
N GLY A 172 -10.11 -9.73 -9.15
CA GLY A 172 -9.77 -8.39 -8.70
C GLY A 172 -8.60 -7.75 -9.44
N PHE A 173 -7.98 -8.43 -10.43
CA PHE A 173 -6.85 -7.88 -11.17
C PHE A 173 -7.28 -6.78 -12.14
N SER A 174 -6.42 -5.80 -12.35
CA SER A 174 -6.68 -4.67 -13.24
C SER A 174 -5.44 -4.27 -14.03
N ALA A 175 -5.63 -3.46 -15.06
CA ALA A 175 -4.53 -2.95 -15.87
C ALA A 175 -3.63 -1.96 -15.11
N GLN A 176 -4.23 -1.10 -14.30
CA GLN A 176 -3.56 0.03 -13.64
C GLN A 176 -2.82 -0.39 -12.38
N ALA A 177 -3.43 -1.28 -11.58
CA ALA A 177 -2.87 -1.83 -10.36
C ALA A 177 -3.07 -3.34 -10.34
N PRO A 178 -2.20 -4.10 -11.01
CA PRO A 178 -2.46 -5.48 -11.41
C PRO A 178 -2.87 -6.42 -10.29
N LEU A 179 -2.33 -6.26 -9.09
CA LEU A 179 -2.62 -7.13 -7.95
C LEU A 179 -3.58 -6.53 -6.92
N TRP A 180 -3.82 -5.21 -6.97
CA TRP A 180 -4.46 -4.48 -5.87
C TRP A 180 -5.79 -5.09 -5.42
N GLY A 181 -6.72 -5.30 -6.34
CA GLY A 181 -8.05 -5.82 -6.02
C GLY A 181 -8.10 -7.32 -5.74
N GLY A 182 -7.05 -8.06 -6.08
CA GLY A 182 -6.96 -9.51 -5.85
C GLY A 182 -6.35 -9.91 -4.51
N ARG A 183 -5.81 -8.97 -3.75
CA ARG A 183 -5.19 -9.21 -2.43
C ARG A 183 -6.25 -9.48 -1.37
N GLY A 184 -5.86 -10.16 -0.30
CA GLY A 184 -6.63 -10.23 0.93
C GLY A 184 -6.83 -8.84 1.55
N ASP A 185 -8.04 -8.49 1.93
CA ASP A 185 -8.38 -7.20 2.53
C ASP A 185 -8.78 -7.31 4.01
N GLY A 186 -8.47 -8.46 4.62
CA GLY A 186 -8.85 -8.74 6.00
C GLY A 186 -10.33 -9.08 6.21
N GLY A 187 -11.18 -8.82 5.21
CA GLY A 187 -12.60 -9.21 5.22
C GLY A 187 -12.93 -10.37 4.27
N ARG A 188 -12.13 -10.52 3.21
CA ARG A 188 -12.25 -11.61 2.25
C ARG A 188 -10.87 -12.13 1.86
N LEU A 189 -10.70 -13.43 1.86
CA LEU A 189 -9.45 -14.13 1.59
C LEU A 189 -9.70 -15.29 0.62
N ALA A 190 -8.82 -15.44 -0.35
CA ALA A 190 -8.85 -16.52 -1.35
C ALA A 190 -8.26 -17.82 -0.77
N VAL A 191 -8.94 -18.42 0.21
CA VAL A 191 -8.40 -19.59 0.97
C VAL A 191 -8.37 -20.89 0.15
N ARG A 192 -8.92 -20.88 -1.07
CA ARG A 192 -8.92 -22.05 -1.97
C ARG A 192 -7.61 -22.25 -2.71
N ASP A 193 -6.77 -21.23 -2.70
CA ASP A 193 -5.46 -21.23 -3.31
C ASP A 193 -4.36 -21.17 -2.25
N ALA A 194 -3.16 -21.54 -2.67
CA ALA A 194 -1.98 -21.47 -1.83
C ALA A 194 -0.89 -20.62 -2.49
N ALA A 195 -0.13 -19.94 -1.65
CA ALA A 195 1.03 -19.17 -2.04
C ALA A 195 2.17 -19.39 -1.06
N VAL A 196 3.38 -19.09 -1.49
CA VAL A 196 4.57 -19.03 -0.65
C VAL A 196 5.21 -17.66 -0.79
N ALA A 197 5.72 -17.13 0.31
CA ALA A 197 6.51 -15.92 0.31
C ALA A 197 7.74 -16.09 1.21
N GLY A 198 8.81 -15.40 0.88
CA GLY A 198 10.02 -15.45 1.67
C GLY A 198 10.89 -14.23 1.48
N ARG A 199 11.70 -13.90 2.50
CA ARG A 199 12.62 -12.77 2.52
C ARG A 199 13.87 -13.09 3.32
N LEU A 200 14.99 -12.57 2.86
CA LEU A 200 16.25 -12.53 3.58
C LEU A 200 16.70 -11.08 3.73
N GLU A 201 17.30 -10.75 4.86
CA GLU A 201 17.86 -9.42 5.16
C GLU A 201 19.22 -9.54 5.82
N LEU A 202 20.14 -8.69 5.39
CA LEU A 202 21.35 -8.37 6.12
C LEU A 202 21.18 -7.03 6.80
N VAL A 203 21.26 -7.01 8.13
CA VAL A 203 21.01 -5.84 8.95
C VAL A 203 22.30 -5.40 9.61
N ASP A 204 22.56 -4.08 9.54
CA ASP A 204 23.68 -3.43 10.22
C ASP A 204 25.09 -3.89 9.79
N LEU A 205 25.23 -4.36 8.54
CA LEU A 205 26.47 -4.81 7.94
C LEU A 205 26.73 -4.12 6.57
N PRO A 206 27.43 -2.93 6.55
CA PRO A 206 27.99 -2.14 7.68
C PRO A 206 26.93 -1.42 8.51
N PRO A 207 27.28 -0.89 9.70
CA PRO A 207 26.31 -0.23 10.59
C PRO A 207 25.47 0.85 9.89
N GLY A 208 24.16 0.77 10.06
CA GLY A 208 23.17 1.64 9.43
C GLY A 208 22.65 1.15 8.08
N LEU A 209 23.27 0.12 7.48
CA LEU A 209 22.81 -0.49 6.23
C LEU A 209 21.93 -1.72 6.48
N VAL A 210 20.78 -1.75 5.82
CA VAL A 210 19.95 -2.95 5.67
C VAL A 210 19.82 -3.23 4.19
N VAL A 211 20.12 -4.45 3.78
CA VAL A 211 19.91 -4.94 2.41
C VAL A 211 19.02 -6.15 2.49
N GLY A 212 17.96 -6.18 1.71
CA GLY A 212 17.00 -7.24 1.69
C GLY A 212 16.58 -7.67 0.30
N GLY A 213 15.90 -8.78 0.24
CA GLY A 213 15.24 -9.24 -0.96
C GLY A 213 14.33 -10.40 -0.68
N GLY A 214 13.27 -10.49 -1.46
CA GLY A 214 12.24 -11.47 -1.26
C GLY A 214 11.51 -11.88 -2.52
N GLY A 215 10.59 -12.83 -2.34
CA GLY A 215 9.73 -13.30 -3.41
C GLY A 215 8.41 -13.81 -2.90
N TYR A 216 7.41 -13.74 -3.75
CA TYR A 216 6.09 -14.35 -3.60
C TYR A 216 5.80 -15.18 -4.84
N TYR A 217 5.19 -16.35 -4.65
CA TYR A 217 4.65 -17.16 -5.74
C TYR A 217 3.40 -17.89 -5.27
N GLY A 218 2.31 -17.75 -6.03
CA GLY A 218 1.05 -18.37 -5.67
C GLY A 218 0.04 -18.45 -6.80
N ASN A 219 -1.00 -19.23 -6.55
CA ASN A 219 -2.17 -19.32 -7.42
C ASN A 219 -3.06 -18.09 -7.22
N ALA A 220 -3.85 -17.75 -8.25
CA ALA A 220 -4.79 -16.64 -8.19
C ALA A 220 -6.17 -17.05 -8.77
N THR A 221 -6.60 -18.29 -8.48
CA THR A 221 -7.80 -18.85 -9.07
C THR A 221 -9.06 -18.61 -8.26
N ASP A 222 -8.94 -18.39 -6.94
CA ASP A 222 -10.04 -18.42 -5.95
C ASP A 222 -11.02 -19.61 -6.21
N GLY A 223 -10.46 -20.75 -6.67
CA GLY A 223 -11.20 -21.95 -7.01
C GLY A 223 -12.00 -21.89 -8.31
N LEU A 224 -11.85 -20.86 -9.13
CA LEU A 224 -12.46 -20.75 -10.45
C LEU A 224 -11.72 -21.61 -11.46
N ARG A 225 -12.41 -22.60 -12.06
CA ARG A 225 -11.82 -23.45 -13.11
C ARG A 225 -11.36 -22.66 -14.34
N ALA A 226 -12.01 -21.54 -14.64
CA ALA A 226 -11.62 -20.65 -15.72
C ALA A 226 -10.21 -20.08 -15.55
N PHE A 227 -9.72 -20.01 -14.30
CA PHE A 227 -8.39 -19.52 -13.96
C PHE A 227 -7.38 -20.63 -13.71
N SER A 228 -7.68 -21.86 -14.10
CA SER A 228 -6.75 -22.97 -13.94
C SER A 228 -5.42 -22.66 -14.63
N GLY A 229 -4.32 -22.60 -13.84
CA GLY A 229 -3.00 -22.20 -14.32
C GLY A 229 -2.70 -20.70 -14.24
N LEU A 230 -3.58 -19.90 -13.66
CA LEU A 230 -3.28 -18.51 -13.33
C LEU A 230 -2.38 -18.45 -12.07
N HIS A 231 -1.16 -17.93 -12.24
CA HIS A 231 -0.18 -17.80 -11.16
C HIS A 231 0.37 -16.38 -11.11
N VAL A 232 0.72 -15.95 -9.93
CA VAL A 232 1.38 -14.67 -9.69
C VAL A 232 2.74 -14.91 -9.06
N GLY A 233 3.76 -14.23 -9.58
CA GLY A 233 5.08 -14.15 -8.99
C GLY A 233 5.49 -12.70 -8.81
N VAL A 234 6.06 -12.36 -7.64
CA VAL A 234 6.71 -11.08 -7.39
C VAL A 234 8.10 -11.37 -6.84
N VAL A 235 9.10 -10.69 -7.36
CA VAL A 235 10.45 -10.67 -6.80
C VAL A 235 10.83 -9.24 -6.51
N GLU A 236 11.53 -9.02 -5.41
CA GLU A 236 11.99 -7.69 -5.03
C GLU A 236 13.37 -7.74 -4.38
N ALA A 237 14.07 -6.61 -4.45
CA ALA A 237 15.31 -6.36 -3.73
C ALA A 237 15.34 -4.91 -3.28
N ASP A 238 15.79 -4.67 -2.06
CA ASP A 238 15.83 -3.35 -1.47
C ASP A 238 17.10 -3.10 -0.65
N ALA A 239 17.37 -1.83 -0.43
CA ALA A 239 18.42 -1.37 0.46
C ALA A 239 18.00 -0.09 1.17
N ARG A 240 18.32 0.02 2.45
CA ARG A 240 18.17 1.22 3.24
C ARG A 240 19.43 1.49 4.05
N TYR A 241 19.91 2.73 3.98
CA TYR A 241 21.02 3.20 4.82
C TYR A 241 20.56 4.42 5.62
N LYS A 242 20.56 4.32 6.94
CA LYS A 242 20.24 5.44 7.83
C LYS A 242 21.33 5.57 8.88
N LYS A 243 22.22 6.54 8.69
CA LYS A 243 23.30 6.85 9.64
C LYS A 243 23.91 8.22 9.35
N SER A 244 24.36 8.93 10.41
CA SER A 244 25.10 10.19 10.32
C SER A 244 24.38 11.26 9.46
N GLY A 245 23.08 11.39 9.64
CA GLY A 245 22.23 12.32 8.91
C GLY A 245 21.73 11.83 7.55
N PHE A 246 22.35 10.82 6.98
CA PHE A 246 21.87 10.23 5.71
C PHE A 246 20.69 9.31 5.93
N ASP A 247 19.68 9.39 5.05
CA ASP A 247 18.61 8.41 4.87
C ASP A 247 18.53 8.09 3.36
N LEU A 248 19.11 6.96 2.96
CA LEU A 248 19.14 6.51 1.57
C LEU A 248 18.27 5.26 1.45
N ARG A 249 17.51 5.16 0.36
CA ARG A 249 16.60 4.05 0.09
C ARG A 249 16.59 3.72 -1.38
N ALA A 250 16.52 2.44 -1.70
CA ALA A 250 16.32 1.94 -3.05
C ALA A 250 15.51 0.65 -3.00
N GLU A 251 14.64 0.46 -3.97
CA GLU A 251 13.90 -0.78 -4.16
C GLU A 251 13.69 -1.03 -5.65
N TYR A 252 13.78 -2.29 -6.03
CA TYR A 252 13.38 -2.82 -7.32
C TYR A 252 12.39 -3.96 -7.10
N ALA A 253 11.25 -3.91 -7.77
CA ALA A 253 10.27 -4.98 -7.76
C ALA A 253 9.85 -5.36 -9.18
N ARG A 254 9.60 -6.66 -9.40
CA ARG A 254 9.12 -7.19 -10.66
C ARG A 254 7.96 -8.15 -10.45
N LEU A 255 6.90 -7.90 -11.21
CA LEU A 255 5.66 -8.66 -11.20
C LEU A 255 5.59 -9.57 -12.44
N TYR A 256 5.06 -10.77 -12.23
CA TYR A 256 4.71 -11.75 -13.26
C TYR A 256 3.28 -12.24 -13.01
N ILE A 257 2.42 -12.19 -14.03
CA ILE A 257 1.09 -12.78 -14.03
C ILE A 257 1.05 -13.80 -15.16
N VAL A 258 1.31 -15.05 -14.80
CA VAL A 258 1.34 -16.17 -15.75
C VAL A 258 -0.09 -16.47 -16.18
N ASN A 259 -0.32 -16.56 -17.48
CA ASN A 259 -1.63 -16.77 -18.08
C ASN A 259 -2.65 -15.66 -17.76
N SER A 260 -2.20 -14.39 -17.68
CA SER A 260 -3.08 -13.23 -17.45
C SER A 260 -4.23 -13.12 -18.46
N TYR A 261 -4.08 -13.72 -19.67
CA TYR A 261 -5.13 -13.81 -20.67
C TYR A 261 -6.40 -14.51 -20.16
N LEU A 262 -6.29 -15.41 -19.16
CA LEU A 262 -7.45 -16.07 -18.56
C LEU A 262 -8.35 -15.05 -17.86
N VAL A 263 -7.74 -14.09 -17.15
CA VAL A 263 -8.46 -12.98 -16.51
C VAL A 263 -9.10 -12.10 -17.58
N ASN A 264 -8.32 -11.69 -18.58
CA ASN A 264 -8.79 -10.82 -19.66
C ASN A 264 -9.98 -11.42 -20.40
N ASN A 265 -9.90 -12.72 -20.75
CA ASN A 265 -11.00 -13.43 -21.41
C ASN A 265 -12.23 -13.57 -20.52
N TYR A 266 -12.06 -13.90 -19.24
CA TYR A 266 -13.17 -14.12 -18.32
C TYR A 266 -13.93 -12.82 -18.00
N LEU A 267 -13.19 -11.71 -17.80
CA LEU A 267 -13.76 -10.40 -17.49
C LEU A 267 -14.08 -9.56 -18.74
N GLY A 268 -13.71 -10.02 -19.95
CA GLY A 268 -13.89 -9.24 -21.19
C GLY A 268 -12.99 -8.00 -21.28
N LEU A 269 -11.81 -8.03 -20.66
CA LEU A 269 -10.88 -6.89 -20.63
C LEU A 269 -10.05 -6.84 -21.92
N LEU A 270 -10.03 -5.67 -22.57
CA LEU A 270 -9.38 -5.45 -23.86
C LEU A 270 -8.55 -4.16 -23.86
N GLY A 271 -7.54 -4.11 -24.73
CA GLY A 271 -6.75 -2.92 -24.96
C GLY A 271 -6.09 -2.38 -23.70
N GLN A 272 -6.43 -1.16 -23.31
CA GLN A 272 -5.85 -0.50 -22.12
C GLN A 272 -6.36 -1.04 -20.78
N ASP A 273 -7.49 -1.76 -20.78
CA ASP A 273 -8.06 -2.34 -19.58
C ASP A 273 -7.53 -3.77 -19.32
N ALA A 274 -6.82 -4.35 -20.29
CA ALA A 274 -6.30 -5.71 -20.18
C ALA A 274 -5.20 -5.82 -19.12
N VAL A 275 -5.32 -6.84 -18.26
CA VAL A 275 -4.34 -7.20 -17.23
C VAL A 275 -3.03 -7.62 -17.90
N PRO A 276 -1.88 -7.06 -17.47
CA PRO A 276 -0.58 -7.38 -18.05
C PRO A 276 -0.09 -8.77 -17.66
N SER A 277 0.90 -9.28 -18.39
CA SER A 277 1.67 -10.46 -17.98
C SER A 277 2.89 -10.12 -17.15
N ARG A 278 3.43 -8.89 -17.27
CA ARG A 278 4.58 -8.41 -16.49
C ARG A 278 4.50 -6.93 -16.20
N GLY A 279 5.04 -6.57 -15.03
CA GLY A 279 5.26 -5.19 -14.62
C GLY A 279 6.56 -5.06 -13.84
N TYR A 280 7.04 -3.84 -13.67
CA TYR A 280 8.19 -3.54 -12.81
C TYR A 280 8.10 -2.14 -12.23
N GLY A 281 8.83 -1.93 -11.15
CA GLY A 281 9.06 -0.63 -10.55
C GLY A 281 10.45 -0.58 -9.92
N VAL A 282 11.05 0.59 -9.94
CA VAL A 282 12.31 0.88 -9.26
C VAL A 282 12.28 2.29 -8.74
N TYR A 283 12.75 2.50 -7.52
CA TYR A 283 13.00 3.84 -7.01
C TYR A 283 14.32 3.92 -6.25
N VAL A 284 14.89 5.13 -6.22
CA VAL A 284 16.02 5.52 -5.40
C VAL A 284 15.70 6.85 -4.77
N GLN A 285 15.87 6.96 -3.45
CA GLN A 285 15.66 8.20 -2.69
C GLN A 285 16.86 8.45 -1.80
N GLY A 286 17.28 9.70 -1.67
CA GLY A 286 18.33 10.12 -0.77
C GLY A 286 17.95 11.38 -0.04
N GLY A 287 18.11 11.38 1.28
CA GLY A 287 17.88 12.51 2.16
C GLY A 287 19.05 12.77 3.10
N TYR A 288 19.15 14.00 3.55
CA TYR A 288 20.12 14.41 4.57
C TYR A 288 19.47 15.32 5.61
N ASP A 289 19.74 15.04 6.89
CA ASP A 289 19.26 15.82 8.00
C ASP A 289 20.05 17.12 8.15
N LEU A 290 19.43 18.24 7.81
CA LEU A 290 20.04 19.57 7.82
C LEU A 290 20.40 20.04 9.23
N LEU A 291 19.73 19.55 10.29
CA LEU A 291 20.04 19.91 11.67
C LEU A 291 21.39 19.33 12.10
N GLN A 292 21.73 18.12 11.61
CA GLN A 292 23.05 17.55 11.82
C GLN A 292 24.15 18.34 11.07
N LEU A 293 23.85 18.85 9.88
CA LEU A 293 24.80 19.71 9.16
C LEU A 293 25.12 20.99 9.95
N GLY A 294 24.12 21.54 10.63
CA GLY A 294 24.28 22.69 11.52
C GLY A 294 24.94 22.37 12.88
N GLY A 295 25.31 21.12 13.14
CA GLY A 295 25.90 20.69 14.40
C GLY A 295 24.94 20.78 15.59
N LEU A 296 23.64 20.78 15.36
CA LEU A 296 22.62 20.86 16.40
C LEU A 296 22.41 19.48 17.03
N ASP A 297 22.69 19.37 18.31
CA ASP A 297 22.37 18.18 19.11
C ASP A 297 20.90 18.26 19.58
N THR A 298 20.02 17.75 18.76
CA THR A 298 18.57 17.77 18.97
C THR A 298 17.94 16.44 18.54
N PRO A 299 16.87 15.99 19.22
CA PRO A 299 16.11 14.81 18.76
C PRO A 299 15.23 15.08 17.54
N GLN A 300 15.20 16.33 17.05
CA GLN A 300 14.47 16.70 15.84
C GLN A 300 15.27 16.32 14.60
N GLU A 301 14.58 16.02 13.51
CA GLU A 301 15.18 15.82 12.19
C GLU A 301 14.52 16.79 11.19
N LEU A 302 15.32 17.42 10.32
CA LEU A 302 14.85 18.17 9.15
C LEU A 302 15.55 17.60 7.92
N VAL A 303 14.92 16.62 7.30
CA VAL A 303 15.50 15.90 6.16
C VAL A 303 15.08 16.57 4.86
N MET A 304 16.05 17.10 4.11
CA MET A 304 15.86 17.46 2.72
C MET A 304 16.17 16.23 1.86
N PHE A 305 15.28 15.92 0.93
CA PHE A 305 15.45 14.71 0.11
C PHE A 305 15.17 14.96 -1.38
N ALA A 306 15.73 14.07 -2.19
CA ALA A 306 15.41 13.93 -3.61
C ALA A 306 15.33 12.46 -3.97
N GLY A 307 14.59 12.14 -5.03
CA GLY A 307 14.45 10.77 -5.51
C GLY A 307 14.02 10.69 -6.96
N PHE A 308 14.27 9.53 -7.52
CA PHE A 308 13.85 9.14 -8.86
C PHE A 308 13.11 7.81 -8.79
N GLU A 309 12.05 7.69 -9.57
CA GLU A 309 11.26 6.47 -9.70
C GLU A 309 10.97 6.21 -11.19
N ASN A 310 11.07 4.95 -11.61
CA ASN A 310 10.62 4.50 -12.90
C ASN A 310 9.74 3.26 -12.73
N ILE A 311 8.54 3.34 -13.29
CA ILE A 311 7.54 2.28 -13.13
C ILE A 311 6.86 1.97 -14.46
N ASN A 312 6.62 0.69 -14.68
CA ASN A 312 5.76 0.22 -15.75
C ASN A 312 4.96 -1.02 -15.28
N PRO A 313 3.74 -0.84 -14.76
CA PRO A 313 2.89 -1.96 -14.35
C PRO A 313 2.44 -2.82 -15.53
N ARG A 314 2.54 -2.33 -16.78
CA ARG A 314 2.15 -3.02 -18.02
C ARG A 314 3.30 -3.13 -19.01
N SER A 315 4.47 -3.59 -18.52
CA SER A 315 5.67 -3.70 -19.35
C SER A 315 5.60 -4.78 -20.43
N GLN A 316 4.72 -5.78 -20.24
CA GLN A 316 4.47 -6.82 -21.22
C GLN A 316 3.02 -7.33 -21.10
N MET A 317 2.37 -7.57 -22.27
CA MET A 317 1.06 -8.20 -22.36
C MET A 317 1.21 -9.71 -22.64
N SER A 318 0.15 -10.47 -22.35
CA SER A 318 0.12 -11.88 -22.70
C SER A 318 0.05 -12.07 -24.23
N GLN A 319 0.82 -13.02 -24.76
CA GLN A 319 0.80 -13.35 -26.18
C GLN A 319 -0.43 -14.19 -26.59
N TYR A 320 -1.16 -14.73 -25.61
CA TYR A 320 -2.28 -15.65 -25.83
C TYR A 320 -3.64 -15.00 -25.57
N ASN A 321 -3.82 -13.75 -25.98
CA ASN A 321 -5.15 -13.16 -25.92
C ASN A 321 -6.06 -13.77 -27.00
N TYR A 322 -6.93 -14.66 -26.56
CA TYR A 322 -7.86 -15.40 -27.43
C TYR A 322 -9.10 -14.58 -27.81
N ASN A 323 -9.31 -13.42 -27.21
CA ASN A 323 -10.40 -12.55 -27.63
C ASN A 323 -10.06 -11.91 -28.97
N PRO A 324 -10.99 -11.95 -29.95
CA PRO A 324 -10.79 -11.15 -31.14
C PRO A 324 -10.52 -9.70 -30.69
N PRO A 325 -9.52 -9.06 -31.29
CA PRO A 325 -9.19 -7.70 -30.93
C PRO A 325 -10.44 -6.83 -31.01
N ALA A 326 -10.62 -5.95 -30.03
CA ALA A 326 -11.76 -5.05 -30.02
C ALA A 326 -11.80 -4.28 -31.34
N ILE A 327 -12.90 -4.37 -32.04
CA ILE A 327 -13.12 -3.58 -33.26
C ILE A 327 -13.42 -2.16 -32.78
N THR A 328 -12.50 -1.23 -33.03
CA THR A 328 -12.76 0.18 -32.76
C THR A 328 -13.96 0.67 -33.60
N PRO A 329 -14.64 1.75 -33.21
CA PRO A 329 -15.70 2.35 -34.01
C PRO A 329 -15.28 2.65 -35.47
N ALA A 330 -13.99 2.75 -35.77
CA ALA A 330 -13.41 2.92 -37.08
C ALA A 330 -13.13 1.59 -37.81
N GLY A 331 -13.51 0.44 -37.24
CA GLY A 331 -13.29 -0.89 -37.82
C GLY A 331 -11.86 -1.40 -37.79
N GLN A 332 -10.98 -0.76 -37.02
CA GLN A 332 -9.59 -1.16 -36.84
C GLN A 332 -9.43 -2.02 -35.59
N LEU A 333 -8.58 -3.06 -35.71
CA LEU A 333 -8.18 -3.90 -34.59
C LEU A 333 -7.30 -3.06 -33.65
N ALA A 334 -7.74 -2.84 -32.41
CA ALA A 334 -6.90 -2.22 -31.40
C ALA A 334 -5.90 -3.24 -30.85
N PRO A 335 -4.61 -3.14 -31.14
CA PRO A 335 -3.62 -4.05 -30.58
C PRO A 335 -3.53 -3.84 -29.07
N GLU A 336 -3.39 -4.92 -28.31
CA GLU A 336 -2.98 -4.84 -26.91
C GLU A 336 -1.51 -4.43 -26.86
N ALA A 337 -1.26 -3.16 -26.62
CA ALA A 337 0.09 -2.63 -26.50
C ALA A 337 0.50 -2.51 -25.03
N PRO A 338 1.76 -2.82 -24.69
CA PRO A 338 2.33 -2.41 -23.43
C PRO A 338 2.19 -0.90 -23.23
N SER A 339 1.99 -0.45 -22.01
CA SER A 339 2.03 0.98 -21.71
C SER A 339 3.48 1.47 -21.68
N PRO A 340 3.76 2.74 -22.01
CA PRO A 340 5.07 3.33 -21.79
C PRO A 340 5.40 3.34 -20.28
N SER A 341 6.69 3.33 -19.95
CA SER A 341 7.14 3.50 -18.56
C SER A 341 6.89 4.95 -18.12
N LYS A 342 6.53 5.11 -16.85
CA LYS A 342 6.40 6.40 -16.19
C LYS A 342 7.66 6.66 -15.35
N SER A 343 8.29 7.82 -15.54
CA SER A 343 9.40 8.27 -14.70
C SER A 343 8.99 9.48 -13.87
N LEU A 344 9.38 9.50 -12.61
CA LEU A 344 9.06 10.54 -11.66
C LEU A 344 10.34 11.05 -10.99
N ILE A 345 10.45 12.36 -10.85
CA ILE A 345 11.41 13.01 -9.98
C ILE A 345 10.63 13.57 -8.80
N ARG A 346 11.10 13.30 -7.59
CA ARG A 346 10.52 13.84 -6.36
C ARG A 346 11.59 14.59 -5.58
N GLY A 347 11.19 15.67 -4.91
CA GLY A 347 12.06 16.38 -4.00
C GLY A 347 11.25 17.11 -2.96
N GLY A 348 11.78 17.20 -1.73
CA GLY A 348 11.00 17.79 -0.67
C GLY A 348 11.73 17.85 0.66
N ILE A 349 10.96 18.12 1.71
CA ILE A 349 11.40 18.17 3.10
C ILE A 349 10.48 17.32 3.98
N ASP A 350 11.08 16.67 4.96
CA ASP A 350 10.42 15.92 6.02
C ASP A 350 10.94 16.44 7.37
N TYR A 351 10.11 17.23 8.05
CA TYR A 351 10.43 17.75 9.37
C TYR A 351 9.79 16.89 10.45
N ARG A 352 10.61 16.36 11.33
CA ARG A 352 10.22 15.52 12.45
C ARG A 352 10.54 16.19 13.76
N PRO A 353 9.57 16.89 14.38
CA PRO A 353 9.76 17.47 15.73
C PRO A 353 9.96 16.36 16.78
N ARG A 354 9.48 15.17 16.49
CA ARG A 354 9.68 13.91 17.23
C ARG A 354 9.67 12.75 16.24
N PRO A 355 10.33 11.61 16.54
CA PRO A 355 10.29 10.43 15.65
C PRO A 355 8.88 9.94 15.30
N SER A 356 7.91 10.23 16.18
CA SER A 356 6.50 9.83 16.01
C SER A 356 5.62 10.83 15.24
N ILE A 357 6.16 11.95 14.78
CA ILE A 357 5.41 12.99 14.06
C ILE A 357 6.25 13.47 12.88
N ALA A 358 5.69 13.48 11.68
CA ALA A 358 6.33 14.01 10.48
C ALA A 358 5.43 15.03 9.76
N LEU A 359 5.99 16.19 9.44
CA LEU A 359 5.40 17.21 8.57
C LEU A 359 6.16 17.18 7.27
N LYS A 360 5.49 16.78 6.19
CA LYS A 360 6.11 16.55 4.90
C LYS A 360 5.60 17.53 3.85
N ALA A 361 6.49 17.96 2.97
CA ALA A 361 6.16 18.70 1.77
C ALA A 361 7.03 18.20 0.63
N ASP A 362 6.43 17.85 -0.50
CA ASP A 362 7.18 17.42 -1.67
C ASP A 362 6.59 17.98 -2.98
N ILE A 363 7.43 18.00 -4.01
CA ILE A 363 7.03 18.19 -5.39
C ILE A 363 7.35 16.91 -6.16
N GLN A 364 6.37 16.44 -6.92
CA GLN A 364 6.51 15.34 -7.85
C GLN A 364 6.40 15.88 -9.29
N ILE A 365 7.35 15.51 -10.12
CA ILE A 365 7.41 15.88 -11.52
C ILE A 365 7.47 14.60 -12.35
N GLU A 366 6.49 14.43 -13.25
CA GLU A 366 6.53 13.37 -14.24
C GLU A 366 7.40 13.76 -15.41
N VAL A 367 8.32 12.88 -15.81
CA VAL A 367 9.27 13.13 -16.91
C VAL A 367 9.18 11.98 -17.93
N GLY A 368 9.20 12.31 -19.21
CA GLY A 368 9.36 11.32 -20.30
C GLY A 368 8.13 10.51 -20.70
N THR A 369 6.93 10.98 -20.44
CA THR A 369 5.70 10.36 -20.96
C THR A 369 5.21 11.05 -22.23
N GLU A 370 5.86 10.80 -23.36
CA GLU A 370 5.22 11.08 -24.64
C GLU A 370 4.21 9.94 -24.92
N GLY A 371 2.90 10.23 -24.83
CA GLY A 371 1.83 9.34 -25.28
C GLY A 371 1.05 8.57 -24.22
N ALA A 372 1.08 8.99 -22.95
CA ALA A 372 0.15 8.41 -21.97
C ALA A 372 -1.28 8.87 -22.29
N ALA A 373 -2.13 7.93 -22.72
CA ALA A 373 -3.56 8.18 -22.82
C ALA A 373 -4.10 8.57 -21.43
N PRO A 374 -5.09 9.48 -21.36
CA PRO A 374 -5.73 9.81 -20.09
C PRO A 374 -6.24 8.55 -19.41
N ALA A 375 -6.12 8.50 -18.08
CA ALA A 375 -6.62 7.37 -17.30
C ALA A 375 -8.12 7.16 -17.65
N PRO A 376 -8.55 5.93 -17.92
CA PRO A 376 -9.95 5.65 -18.20
C PRO A 376 -10.81 6.05 -17.00
N PRO A 377 -12.07 6.46 -17.22
CA PRO A 377 -12.98 6.81 -16.14
C PRO A 377 -13.13 5.61 -15.20
N MET A 378 -13.10 5.88 -13.90
CA MET A 378 -13.29 4.87 -12.86
C MET A 378 -14.62 4.13 -13.08
N VAL A 379 -14.57 2.82 -13.25
CA VAL A 379 -15.77 1.99 -13.29
C VAL A 379 -16.35 1.94 -11.87
N ALA A 380 -17.60 2.38 -11.73
CA ALA A 380 -18.29 2.36 -10.44
C ALA A 380 -18.33 0.93 -9.88
N ALA A 381 -17.86 0.75 -8.65
CA ALA A 381 -17.95 -0.51 -7.94
C ALA A 381 -19.43 -0.89 -7.72
N GLY A 382 -19.84 -2.08 -8.12
CA GLY A 382 -21.17 -2.57 -7.74
C GLY A 382 -21.79 -3.73 -8.47
N ALA A 383 -21.27 -4.17 -9.61
CA ALA A 383 -21.83 -5.34 -10.28
C ALA A 383 -20.99 -6.61 -10.00
N PRO A 384 -21.59 -7.81 -9.90
CA PRO A 384 -20.84 -9.07 -9.81
C PRO A 384 -19.93 -9.20 -11.04
N GLY A 385 -18.60 -9.34 -10.80
CA GLY A 385 -17.60 -9.44 -11.85
C GLY A 385 -16.93 -8.12 -12.28
N THR A 386 -17.27 -6.98 -11.66
CA THR A 386 -16.49 -5.75 -11.84
C THR A 386 -15.21 -5.80 -11.01
N PRO A 387 -14.06 -5.39 -11.58
CA PRO A 387 -12.84 -5.23 -10.80
C PRO A 387 -13.12 -4.35 -9.57
N ARG A 388 -12.53 -4.72 -8.45
CA ARG A 388 -12.66 -3.95 -7.21
C ARG A 388 -12.20 -2.51 -7.45
N ALA A 389 -12.98 -1.53 -7.00
CA ALA A 389 -12.56 -0.14 -7.12
C ALA A 389 -11.18 0.03 -6.47
N LEU A 390 -10.26 0.63 -7.22
CA LEU A 390 -8.97 1.05 -6.68
C LEU A 390 -9.23 2.04 -5.55
N GLY A 391 -8.48 1.95 -4.45
CA GLY A 391 -8.49 3.01 -3.43
C GLY A 391 -8.17 4.36 -4.09
N THR A 392 -8.65 5.45 -3.50
CA THR A 392 -8.44 6.80 -4.07
C THR A 392 -6.97 7.13 -4.22
N ASP A 393 -6.13 6.64 -3.30
CA ASP A 393 -4.68 6.76 -3.31
C ASP A 393 -4.05 6.12 -4.56
N VAL A 394 -4.45 4.89 -4.91
CA VAL A 394 -3.94 4.18 -6.09
C VAL A 394 -4.45 4.79 -7.38
N ALA A 395 -5.72 5.22 -7.42
CA ALA A 395 -6.28 5.91 -8.57
C ALA A 395 -5.57 7.24 -8.84
N ASP A 396 -5.27 8.01 -7.80
CA ASP A 396 -4.53 9.27 -7.90
C ASP A 396 -3.06 9.05 -8.26
N ALA A 397 -2.43 8.00 -7.76
CA ALA A 397 -1.07 7.63 -8.12
C ALA A 397 -0.94 7.26 -9.61
N ALA A 398 -1.98 6.66 -10.19
CA ALA A 398 -2.03 6.33 -11.60
C ALA A 398 -2.21 7.56 -12.51
N ARG A 399 -2.75 8.67 -11.99
CA ARG A 399 -2.83 9.95 -12.70
C ARG A 399 -1.45 10.57 -12.82
N GLY A 400 -1.04 10.90 -14.03
CA GLY A 400 0.23 11.55 -14.29
C GLY A 400 0.22 13.05 -13.95
N GLY A 401 1.38 13.68 -14.10
CA GLY A 401 1.57 15.13 -14.06
C GLY A 401 2.42 15.62 -12.88
N THR A 402 2.61 16.94 -12.85
CA THR A 402 3.31 17.62 -11.76
C THR A 402 2.32 17.93 -10.63
N ARG A 403 2.69 17.60 -9.41
CA ARG A 403 1.88 17.92 -8.23
C ARG A 403 2.75 18.29 -7.02
N ILE A 404 2.18 19.09 -6.13
CA ILE A 404 2.73 19.42 -4.82
C ILE A 404 1.92 18.68 -3.78
N GLY A 405 2.60 18.01 -2.87
CA GLY A 405 2.02 17.29 -1.73
C GLY A 405 2.40 17.92 -0.40
N LEU A 406 1.47 17.89 0.54
CA LEU A 406 1.68 18.21 1.95
C LEU A 406 1.10 17.08 2.80
N ALA A 407 1.78 16.67 3.86
CA ALA A 407 1.24 15.68 4.79
C ALA A 407 1.60 15.98 6.24
N LEU A 408 0.68 15.56 7.13
CA LEU A 408 0.93 15.38 8.55
C LEU A 408 0.77 13.89 8.83
N ALA A 409 1.86 13.25 9.23
CA ALA A 409 1.90 11.84 9.60
C ALA A 409 2.25 11.69 11.08
N PHE A 410 1.72 10.66 11.72
CA PHE A 410 1.95 10.39 13.14
C PHE A 410 1.92 8.88 13.43
N SER A 411 2.68 8.46 14.47
CA SER A 411 2.67 7.10 15.01
C SER A 411 2.95 7.13 16.51
N PHE A 412 2.15 6.43 17.33
CA PHE A 412 2.28 6.41 18.78
C PHE A 412 2.22 5.00 19.35
#